data_fda702fa6cfadf3c1917983d02cd3d24
#
_entry.id   fda702fa6cfadf3c1917983d02cd3d24
#
_cell.length_a   1.000
_cell.length_b   1.000
_cell.length_c   1.000
_cell.angle_alpha   90.00
_cell.angle_beta   90.00
_cell.angle_gamma   90.00
#
_symmetry.space_group_name_H-M   'P 1'
#
loop_
_entity.id
_entity.type
_entity.pdbx_description
1 polymer ?
#
loop_
_entity_poly.entity_id
_entity_poly.type
_entity_poly.pdbx_seq_one_letter_code
_entity_poly.pdbx_strand_id
1 'polypeptide(L)'
;MATKDGKAVLHYPGGEFEMDIVKATEGNDGIALGKMLQETGLTTFDPGYTATGSTESKITYIDGGNGILRYRGYPIEQLAEKATFNEVSYLLIHGHLPSEEELAQFNHDIRHHTLLDEDFRRAFSIFPRGAHPMQTLASSVNILASYYQDELDPLNEEQRNLAAVRLMAKVPMLAAYAYRASKGEPYMYPDNNLNARENFLRMMFGYPTADYEVDPVVVDALDKLLILHADHEQNCSTSTVRMVASSGASMFVSIAAGINALSGPLHGGANQAVLEMLEDIQQNHGGDATEFMNLSLIHI
;
A
#
# COMPACT_ATOMS: atom_id res chain seq x y z
N MET A 1 12.14 -8.35 19.56
CA MET A 1 11.28 -9.02 20.56
C MET A 1 10.88 -7.98 21.58
N ALA A 2 9.57 -7.76 21.77
CA ALA A 2 9.11 -6.90 22.85
C ALA A 2 9.48 -7.53 24.21
N THR A 3 10.00 -6.74 25.13
CA THR A 3 10.32 -7.19 26.50
C THR A 3 9.05 -7.12 27.34
N LYS A 4 8.71 -8.21 28.03
CA LYS A 4 7.62 -8.23 29.00
C LYS A 4 8.11 -7.55 30.29
N ASP A 5 7.49 -6.42 30.63
CA ASP A 5 7.84 -5.67 31.84
C ASP A 5 6.56 -5.18 32.52
N GLY A 6 6.32 -5.70 33.71
CA GLY A 6 5.12 -5.43 34.50
C GLY A 6 3.91 -6.28 34.11
N LYS A 7 2.79 -6.06 34.81
CA LYS A 7 1.51 -6.74 34.63
C LYS A 7 0.35 -5.76 34.74
N ALA A 8 -0.70 -6.01 33.95
CA ALA A 8 -2.01 -5.41 34.14
C ALA A 8 -2.94 -6.40 34.84
N VAL A 9 -3.85 -5.93 35.69
CA VAL A 9 -4.80 -6.78 36.40
C VAL A 9 -6.22 -6.36 36.03
N LEU A 10 -6.99 -7.31 35.50
CA LEU A 10 -8.42 -7.15 35.29
C LEU A 10 -9.19 -7.65 36.48
N HIS A 11 -9.90 -6.76 37.20
CA HIS A 11 -10.87 -7.10 38.21
C HIS A 11 -12.24 -7.30 37.56
N TYR A 12 -12.87 -8.45 37.79
CA TYR A 12 -14.18 -8.79 37.22
C TYR A 12 -15.03 -9.55 38.25
N PRO A 13 -16.35 -9.71 38.05
CA PRO A 13 -17.21 -10.38 39.04
C PRO A 13 -16.79 -11.82 39.43
N GLY A 14 -15.97 -12.48 38.63
CA GLY A 14 -15.44 -13.82 38.89
C GLY A 14 -14.09 -13.85 39.61
N GLY A 15 -13.43 -12.71 39.85
CA GLY A 15 -12.12 -12.62 40.47
C GLY A 15 -11.17 -11.63 39.84
N GLU A 16 -9.90 -11.99 39.77
CA GLU A 16 -8.83 -11.20 39.16
C GLU A 16 -8.11 -12.02 38.09
N PHE A 17 -7.72 -11.38 36.99
CA PHE A 17 -6.94 -11.99 35.92
C PHE A 17 -5.74 -11.11 35.59
N GLU A 18 -4.53 -11.69 35.70
CA GLU A 18 -3.29 -10.99 35.39
C GLU A 18 -2.91 -11.15 33.91
N MET A 19 -2.51 -10.04 33.26
CA MET A 19 -2.09 -9.97 31.87
C MET A 19 -0.69 -9.37 31.77
N ASP A 20 0.11 -9.89 30.88
CA ASP A 20 1.43 -9.32 30.59
C ASP A 20 1.31 -7.99 29.83
N ILE A 21 2.15 -7.04 30.18
CA ILE A 21 2.35 -5.82 29.40
C ILE A 21 3.47 -6.06 28.39
N VAL A 22 3.18 -5.87 27.13
CA VAL A 22 4.14 -5.95 26.01
C VAL A 22 4.64 -4.56 25.73
N LYS A 23 5.93 -4.31 26.01
CA LYS A 23 6.57 -3.03 25.79
C LYS A 23 6.77 -2.76 24.31
N ALA A 24 6.32 -1.59 23.85
CA ALA A 24 6.68 -1.07 22.55
C ALA A 24 8.09 -0.47 22.56
N THR A 25 8.79 -0.49 21.43
CA THR A 25 10.04 0.26 21.26
C THR A 25 9.74 1.75 21.13
N GLU A 26 8.71 2.09 20.38
CA GLU A 26 8.11 3.42 20.25
C GLU A 26 6.58 3.25 20.20
N GLY A 27 5.83 4.21 20.74
CA GLY A 27 4.36 4.17 20.79
C GLY A 27 3.80 3.59 22.08
N ASN A 28 2.57 3.11 22.04
CA ASN A 28 1.85 2.61 23.21
C ASN A 28 2.19 1.15 23.54
N ASP A 29 2.36 0.86 24.83
CA ASP A 29 2.47 -0.52 25.31
C ASP A 29 1.18 -1.29 25.08
N GLY A 30 1.29 -2.58 24.78
CA GLY A 30 0.14 -3.48 24.59
C GLY A 30 -0.16 -4.32 25.82
N ILE A 31 -1.44 -4.62 26.04
CA ILE A 31 -1.87 -5.64 27.04
C ILE A 31 -2.10 -6.94 26.29
N ALA A 32 -1.35 -7.99 26.65
CA ALA A 32 -1.48 -9.31 26.05
C ALA A 32 -2.72 -10.03 26.61
N LEU A 33 -3.76 -10.14 25.80
CA LEU A 33 -5.04 -10.73 26.22
C LEU A 33 -4.96 -12.25 26.41
N GLY A 34 -4.06 -12.92 25.69
CA GLY A 34 -3.67 -14.32 25.87
C GLY A 34 -4.84 -15.28 26.18
N LYS A 35 -4.89 -15.76 27.41
CA LYS A 35 -5.90 -16.72 27.88
C LYS A 35 -7.13 -16.07 28.51
N MET A 36 -7.29 -14.76 28.43
CA MET A 36 -8.37 -14.02 29.10
C MET A 36 -9.75 -14.66 28.85
N LEU A 37 -10.11 -14.92 27.61
CA LEU A 37 -11.40 -15.56 27.27
C LEU A 37 -11.54 -16.93 27.93
N GLN A 38 -10.49 -17.76 27.92
CA GLN A 38 -10.51 -19.12 28.44
C GLN A 38 -10.64 -19.14 29.97
N GLU A 39 -9.99 -18.22 30.66
CA GLU A 39 -9.92 -18.22 32.15
C GLU A 39 -11.05 -17.40 32.79
N THR A 40 -11.53 -16.33 32.09
CA THR A 40 -12.55 -15.43 32.66
C THR A 40 -13.94 -15.58 32.04
N GLY A 41 -14.03 -16.18 30.86
CA GLY A 41 -15.25 -16.18 30.05
C GLY A 41 -15.58 -14.81 29.38
N LEU A 42 -14.70 -13.83 29.56
CA LEU A 42 -14.90 -12.48 29.01
C LEU A 42 -14.11 -12.31 27.72
N THR A 43 -14.67 -11.55 26.77
CA THR A 43 -13.99 -11.06 25.57
C THR A 43 -13.91 -9.54 25.58
N THR A 44 -12.99 -8.97 24.78
CA THR A 44 -12.95 -7.53 24.56
C THR A 44 -14.03 -7.11 23.57
N PHE A 45 -14.57 -5.92 23.76
CA PHE A 45 -15.52 -5.31 22.84
C PHE A 45 -14.93 -3.98 22.32
N ASP A 46 -14.40 -4.01 21.11
CA ASP A 46 -13.78 -2.88 20.42
C ASP A 46 -14.21 -2.87 18.95
N PRO A 47 -15.44 -2.42 18.65
CA PRO A 47 -16.05 -2.53 17.32
C PRO A 47 -15.31 -1.75 16.23
N GLY A 48 -14.50 -0.77 16.58
CA GLY A 48 -13.70 0.03 15.65
C GLY A 48 -12.23 -0.36 15.61
N TYR A 49 -11.81 -1.37 16.38
CA TYR A 49 -10.39 -1.73 16.56
C TYR A 49 -9.49 -0.56 16.99
N THR A 50 -10.07 0.46 17.65
CA THR A 50 -9.39 1.70 18.00
C THR A 50 -8.36 1.54 19.10
N ALA A 51 -8.50 0.50 19.93
CA ALA A 51 -7.61 0.17 21.04
C ALA A 51 -7.06 -1.27 20.93
N THR A 52 -7.15 -1.90 19.75
CA THR A 52 -6.73 -3.28 19.54
C THR A 52 -5.44 -3.35 18.73
N GLY A 53 -4.34 -3.70 19.38
CA GLY A 53 -3.08 -4.06 18.70
C GLY A 53 -3.15 -5.51 18.22
N SER A 54 -3.30 -5.72 16.91
CA SER A 54 -3.40 -7.07 16.30
C SER A 54 -2.05 -7.71 16.00
N THR A 55 -0.97 -6.95 16.02
CA THR A 55 0.37 -7.41 15.66
C THR A 55 1.46 -6.45 16.13
N GLU A 56 2.68 -6.94 16.17
CA GLU A 56 3.90 -6.12 16.25
C GLU A 56 4.37 -5.78 14.82
N SER A 57 4.80 -4.54 14.59
CA SER A 57 5.43 -4.10 13.35
C SER A 57 6.73 -3.36 13.65
N LYS A 58 7.74 -3.55 12.80
CA LYS A 58 9.01 -2.83 12.82
C LYS A 58 9.16 -1.92 11.60
N ILE A 59 8.07 -1.69 10.87
CA ILE A 59 8.12 -1.01 9.57
C ILE A 59 7.94 0.48 9.78
N THR A 60 6.81 0.90 10.32
CA THR A 60 6.43 2.31 10.37
C THR A 60 6.11 2.74 11.79
N TYR A 61 6.55 3.95 12.13
CA TYR A 61 6.13 4.67 13.32
C TYR A 61 5.50 6.01 12.91
N ILE A 62 4.30 6.28 13.42
CA ILE A 62 3.56 7.52 13.18
C ILE A 62 3.20 8.16 14.53
N ASP A 63 3.56 9.43 14.68
CA ASP A 63 3.07 10.30 15.74
C ASP A 63 2.45 11.55 15.09
N GLY A 64 1.17 11.45 14.78
CA GLY A 64 0.43 12.52 14.12
C GLY A 64 0.35 13.81 14.94
N GLY A 65 0.38 13.71 16.28
CA GLY A 65 0.36 14.87 17.18
C GLY A 65 1.64 15.71 17.09
N ASN A 66 2.77 15.08 16.85
CA ASN A 66 4.07 15.72 16.71
C ASN A 66 4.55 15.83 15.25
N GLY A 67 3.76 15.35 14.28
CA GLY A 67 4.11 15.37 12.86
C GLY A 67 5.30 14.48 12.52
N ILE A 68 5.43 13.32 13.17
CA ILE A 68 6.55 12.38 12.98
C ILE A 68 6.07 11.18 12.18
N LEU A 69 6.79 10.87 11.09
CA LEU A 69 6.67 9.62 10.33
C LEU A 69 8.06 9.06 10.10
N ARG A 70 8.24 7.76 10.39
CA ARG A 70 9.50 7.04 10.14
C ARG A 70 9.24 5.69 9.50
N TYR A 71 10.07 5.33 8.52
CA TYR A 71 10.12 3.97 7.96
C TYR A 71 11.40 3.27 8.41
N ARG A 72 11.27 2.15 9.11
CA ARG A 72 12.42 1.40 9.66
C ARG A 72 13.38 2.27 10.48
N GLY A 73 12.86 3.33 11.13
CA GLY A 73 13.63 4.30 11.91
C GLY A 73 14.15 5.50 11.12
N TYR A 74 14.08 5.51 9.79
CA TYR A 74 14.48 6.65 8.96
C TYR A 74 13.34 7.70 8.90
N PRO A 75 13.62 8.98 9.18
CA PRO A 75 12.64 10.06 9.04
C PRO A 75 12.16 10.18 7.59
N ILE A 76 10.85 10.40 7.41
CA ILE A 76 10.25 10.47 6.08
C ILE A 76 10.82 11.61 5.23
N GLU A 77 11.21 12.72 5.85
CA GLU A 77 11.81 13.87 5.18
C GLU A 77 13.12 13.48 4.49
N GLN A 78 13.94 12.65 5.15
CA GLN A 78 15.19 12.17 4.58
C GLN A 78 14.97 11.23 3.41
N LEU A 79 13.99 10.32 3.54
CA LEU A 79 13.65 9.37 2.48
C LEU A 79 13.07 10.08 1.26
N ALA A 80 12.15 11.02 1.46
CA ALA A 80 11.53 11.78 0.37
C ALA A 80 12.51 12.69 -0.37
N GLU A 81 13.56 13.19 0.33
CA GLU A 81 14.57 14.08 -0.26
C GLU A 81 15.70 13.31 -0.97
N LYS A 82 16.10 12.15 -0.43
CA LYS A 82 17.39 11.52 -0.77
C LYS A 82 17.29 10.13 -1.36
N ALA A 83 16.12 9.48 -1.25
CA ALA A 83 15.91 8.13 -1.72
C ALA A 83 14.93 8.08 -2.89
N THR A 84 15.04 7.05 -3.72
CA THR A 84 14.05 6.68 -4.72
C THR A 84 13.00 5.75 -4.10
N PHE A 85 11.83 5.65 -4.72
CA PHE A 85 10.79 4.72 -4.27
C PHE A 85 11.26 3.27 -4.25
N ASN A 86 12.15 2.86 -5.16
CA ASN A 86 12.68 1.49 -5.15
C ASN A 86 13.62 1.25 -3.96
N GLU A 87 14.44 2.24 -3.53
CA GLU A 87 15.24 2.14 -2.32
C GLU A 87 14.37 2.05 -1.07
N VAL A 88 13.31 2.86 -1.01
CA VAL A 88 12.35 2.80 0.11
C VAL A 88 11.58 1.48 0.10
N SER A 89 11.18 0.97 -1.05
CA SER A 89 10.53 -0.34 -1.16
C SER A 89 11.44 -1.47 -0.68
N TYR A 90 12.72 -1.42 -1.06
CA TYR A 90 13.73 -2.36 -0.58
C TYR A 90 13.87 -2.27 0.95
N LEU A 91 13.98 -1.06 1.49
CA LEU A 91 14.03 -0.82 2.94
C LEU A 91 12.82 -1.42 3.67
N LEU A 92 11.61 -1.24 3.16
CA LEU A 92 10.39 -1.75 3.79
C LEU A 92 10.34 -3.29 3.77
N ILE A 93 10.76 -3.91 2.66
CA ILE A 93 10.74 -5.36 2.46
C ILE A 93 11.86 -6.03 3.25
N HIS A 94 13.10 -5.56 3.11
CA HIS A 94 14.29 -6.23 3.64
C HIS A 94 14.75 -5.68 5.00
N GLY A 95 14.31 -4.48 5.40
CA GLY A 95 14.58 -3.88 6.71
C GLY A 95 15.83 -3.03 6.80
N HIS A 96 16.55 -2.81 5.71
CA HIS A 96 17.71 -1.93 5.58
C HIS A 96 17.74 -1.27 4.20
N LEU A 97 18.41 -0.14 4.07
CA LEU A 97 18.63 0.49 2.78
C LEU A 97 19.57 -0.38 1.93
N PRO A 98 19.32 -0.50 0.62
CA PRO A 98 20.13 -1.34 -0.24
C PRO A 98 21.56 -0.78 -0.41
N SER A 99 22.54 -1.65 -0.55
CA SER A 99 23.82 -1.31 -1.17
C SER A 99 23.63 -1.01 -2.67
N GLU A 100 24.66 -0.46 -3.33
CA GLU A 100 24.62 -0.20 -4.77
C GLU A 100 24.36 -1.48 -5.58
N GLU A 101 24.95 -2.60 -5.17
CA GLU A 101 24.80 -3.91 -5.82
C GLU A 101 23.36 -4.46 -5.60
N GLU A 102 22.85 -4.40 -4.38
CA GLU A 102 21.50 -4.82 -4.05
C GLU A 102 20.45 -3.99 -4.80
N LEU A 103 20.63 -2.67 -4.86
CA LEU A 103 19.74 -1.78 -5.60
C LEU A 103 19.78 -2.06 -7.10
N ALA A 104 20.98 -2.28 -7.65
CA ALA A 104 21.12 -2.61 -9.07
C ALA A 104 20.41 -3.92 -9.43
N GLN A 105 20.57 -4.96 -8.59
CA GLN A 105 19.88 -6.25 -8.77
C GLN A 105 18.36 -6.10 -8.62
N PHE A 106 17.89 -5.41 -7.59
CA PHE A 106 16.48 -5.18 -7.35
C PHE A 106 15.81 -4.40 -8.51
N ASN A 107 16.47 -3.37 -9.00
CA ASN A 107 16.01 -2.61 -10.17
C ASN A 107 16.01 -3.46 -11.43
N HIS A 108 17.01 -4.33 -11.62
CA HIS A 108 17.06 -5.29 -12.71
C HIS A 108 15.87 -6.24 -12.67
N ASP A 109 15.60 -6.83 -11.52
CA ASP A 109 14.52 -7.80 -11.35
C ASP A 109 13.15 -7.17 -11.58
N ILE A 110 12.87 -5.99 -11.01
CA ILE A 110 11.63 -5.26 -11.26
C ILE A 110 11.46 -5.00 -12.75
N ARG A 111 12.50 -4.48 -13.41
CA ARG A 111 12.46 -4.12 -14.84
C ARG A 111 12.16 -5.32 -15.74
N HIS A 112 12.72 -6.50 -15.43
CA HIS A 112 12.57 -7.70 -16.25
C HIS A 112 11.30 -8.52 -15.91
N HIS A 113 10.54 -8.12 -14.89
CA HIS A 113 9.26 -8.74 -14.56
C HIS A 113 8.03 -7.88 -14.94
N THR A 114 8.20 -6.78 -15.67
CA THR A 114 7.11 -5.85 -16.02
C THR A 114 6.15 -6.43 -17.06
N LEU A 115 6.64 -7.20 -18.04
CA LEU A 115 5.84 -7.70 -19.15
C LEU A 115 4.73 -8.65 -18.66
N LEU A 116 3.50 -8.40 -19.11
CA LEU A 116 2.35 -9.28 -18.89
C LEU A 116 2.23 -10.29 -20.02
N ASP A 117 1.65 -11.44 -19.73
CA ASP A 117 1.24 -12.40 -20.76
C ASP A 117 0.25 -11.74 -21.72
N GLU A 118 0.35 -12.02 -23.03
CA GLU A 118 -0.52 -11.43 -24.05
C GLU A 118 -1.99 -11.77 -23.84
N ASP A 119 -2.29 -12.98 -23.39
CA ASP A 119 -3.67 -13.39 -23.11
C ASP A 119 -4.27 -12.62 -21.92
N PHE A 120 -3.43 -12.09 -21.01
CA PHE A 120 -3.88 -11.29 -19.89
C PHE A 120 -4.65 -10.03 -20.33
N ARG A 121 -4.31 -9.45 -21.48
CA ARG A 121 -4.99 -8.27 -22.04
C ARG A 121 -6.49 -8.50 -22.27
N ARG A 122 -6.90 -9.75 -22.53
CA ARG A 122 -8.32 -10.11 -22.67
C ARG A 122 -9.12 -9.88 -21.39
N ALA A 123 -8.49 -9.97 -20.24
CA ALA A 123 -9.15 -9.71 -18.96
C ALA A 123 -9.70 -8.29 -18.86
N PHE A 124 -9.04 -7.32 -19.50
CA PHE A 124 -9.52 -5.93 -19.48
C PHE A 124 -10.76 -5.70 -20.38
N SER A 125 -11.02 -6.57 -21.35
CA SER A 125 -12.16 -6.46 -22.24
C SER A 125 -13.51 -6.83 -21.58
N ILE A 126 -13.48 -7.49 -20.43
CA ILE A 126 -14.69 -7.86 -19.69
C ILE A 126 -15.22 -6.71 -18.80
N PHE A 127 -14.39 -5.70 -18.53
CA PHE A 127 -14.82 -4.56 -17.73
C PHE A 127 -15.52 -3.52 -18.60
N PRO A 128 -16.65 -2.96 -18.13
CA PRO A 128 -17.28 -1.82 -18.81
C PRO A 128 -16.36 -0.60 -18.74
N ARG A 129 -16.42 0.28 -19.74
CA ARG A 129 -15.58 1.49 -19.79
C ARG A 129 -15.73 2.42 -18.59
N GLY A 130 -16.88 2.42 -17.94
CA GLY A 130 -17.12 3.18 -16.72
C GLY A 130 -16.78 2.46 -15.42
N ALA A 131 -16.10 1.30 -15.47
CA ALA A 131 -15.68 0.58 -14.27
C ALA A 131 -14.72 1.43 -13.46
N HIS A 132 -14.87 1.42 -12.14
CA HIS A 132 -13.95 2.09 -11.24
C HIS A 132 -12.55 1.48 -11.34
N PRO A 133 -11.48 2.27 -11.54
CA PRO A 133 -10.14 1.74 -11.80
C PRO A 133 -9.60 0.83 -10.69
N MET A 134 -9.94 1.12 -9.43
CA MET A 134 -9.51 0.28 -8.30
C MET A 134 -10.13 -1.13 -8.33
N GLN A 135 -11.37 -1.27 -8.77
CA GLN A 135 -12.02 -2.58 -8.92
C GLN A 135 -11.38 -3.38 -10.06
N THR A 136 -11.09 -2.71 -11.17
CA THR A 136 -10.37 -3.31 -12.29
C THR A 136 -8.99 -3.77 -11.86
N LEU A 137 -8.26 -2.94 -11.12
CA LEU A 137 -6.92 -3.25 -10.62
C LEU A 137 -6.94 -4.46 -9.66
N ALA A 138 -7.82 -4.46 -8.65
CA ALA A 138 -7.93 -5.57 -7.69
C ALA A 138 -8.26 -6.89 -8.39
N SER A 139 -9.20 -6.86 -9.33
CA SER A 139 -9.57 -8.03 -10.13
C SER A 139 -8.40 -8.52 -10.99
N SER A 140 -7.66 -7.60 -11.60
CA SER A 140 -6.49 -7.90 -12.42
C SER A 140 -5.37 -8.56 -11.60
N VAL A 141 -5.12 -8.10 -10.36
CA VAL A 141 -4.14 -8.74 -9.47
C VAL A 141 -4.59 -10.15 -9.07
N ASN A 142 -5.89 -10.38 -8.84
CA ASN A 142 -6.41 -11.73 -8.62
C ASN A 142 -6.20 -12.64 -9.83
N ILE A 143 -6.49 -12.17 -11.04
CA ILE A 143 -6.28 -12.93 -12.27
C ILE A 143 -4.78 -13.22 -12.44
N LEU A 144 -3.91 -12.29 -12.09
CA LEU A 144 -2.46 -12.46 -12.21
C LEU A 144 -1.95 -13.69 -11.42
N ALA A 145 -2.56 -14.01 -10.27
CA ALA A 145 -2.23 -15.21 -9.50
C ALA A 145 -2.33 -16.50 -10.33
N SER A 146 -3.29 -16.57 -11.25
CA SER A 146 -3.52 -17.77 -12.07
C SER A 146 -2.40 -18.05 -13.10
N TYR A 147 -1.55 -17.07 -13.37
CA TYR A 147 -0.39 -17.23 -14.26
C TYR A 147 0.87 -17.75 -13.56
N TYR A 148 0.83 -17.88 -12.21
CA TYR A 148 1.98 -18.29 -11.38
C TYR A 148 1.66 -19.42 -10.41
N GLN A 149 0.67 -20.27 -10.72
CA GLN A 149 0.10 -21.26 -9.78
C GLN A 149 1.13 -22.18 -9.11
N ASP A 150 2.22 -22.49 -9.78
CA ASP A 150 3.26 -23.38 -9.25
C ASP A 150 4.25 -22.68 -8.31
N GLU A 151 4.12 -21.35 -8.13
CA GLU A 151 5.06 -20.50 -7.38
C GLU A 151 4.32 -19.57 -6.40
N LEU A 152 3.26 -20.06 -5.74
CA LEU A 152 2.38 -19.25 -4.89
C LEU A 152 2.49 -19.56 -3.40
N ASP A 153 3.42 -20.42 -2.96
CA ASP A 153 3.55 -20.79 -1.56
C ASP A 153 4.08 -19.61 -0.72
N PRO A 154 3.25 -19.02 0.17
CA PRO A 154 3.67 -17.89 0.98
C PRO A 154 4.67 -18.26 2.08
N LEU A 155 4.83 -19.54 2.38
CA LEU A 155 5.79 -20.05 3.38
C LEU A 155 7.17 -20.29 2.77
N ASN A 156 7.26 -20.45 1.45
CA ASN A 156 8.53 -20.55 0.72
C ASN A 156 9.10 -19.14 0.54
N GLU A 157 10.28 -18.89 1.13
CA GLU A 157 10.92 -17.56 1.12
C GLU A 157 11.27 -17.08 -0.28
N GLU A 158 11.79 -17.95 -1.13
CA GLU A 158 12.19 -17.61 -2.51
C GLU A 158 10.94 -17.21 -3.34
N GLN A 159 9.88 -18.02 -3.26
CA GLN A 159 8.62 -17.74 -3.96
C GLN A 159 7.96 -16.45 -3.43
N ARG A 160 8.04 -16.20 -2.13
CA ARG A 160 7.52 -14.97 -1.52
C ARG A 160 8.27 -13.73 -2.01
N ASN A 161 9.60 -13.79 -2.06
CA ASN A 161 10.43 -12.69 -2.56
C ASN A 161 10.18 -12.43 -4.05
N LEU A 162 10.08 -13.48 -4.84
CA LEU A 162 9.75 -13.38 -6.27
C LEU A 162 8.34 -12.83 -6.49
N ALA A 163 7.36 -13.22 -5.68
CA ALA A 163 6.00 -12.67 -5.74
C ALA A 163 5.98 -11.17 -5.41
N ALA A 164 6.78 -10.71 -4.45
CA ALA A 164 6.92 -9.29 -4.11
C ALA A 164 7.49 -8.50 -5.32
N VAL A 165 8.57 -8.98 -5.92
CA VAL A 165 9.17 -8.35 -7.13
C VAL A 165 8.16 -8.32 -8.28
N ARG A 166 7.47 -9.42 -8.55
CA ARG A 166 6.44 -9.50 -9.60
C ARG A 166 5.29 -8.53 -9.37
N LEU A 167 4.81 -8.39 -8.13
CA LEU A 167 3.77 -7.43 -7.79
C LEU A 167 4.24 -5.99 -7.97
N MET A 168 5.43 -5.65 -7.48
CA MET A 168 6.01 -4.33 -7.67
C MET A 168 6.19 -3.97 -9.15
N ALA A 169 6.59 -4.94 -9.97
CA ALA A 169 6.78 -4.76 -11.40
C ALA A 169 5.46 -4.61 -12.16
N LYS A 170 4.45 -5.44 -11.81
CA LYS A 170 3.24 -5.59 -12.63
C LYS A 170 2.06 -4.74 -12.17
N VAL A 171 1.94 -4.39 -10.89
CA VAL A 171 0.82 -3.56 -10.41
C VAL A 171 0.77 -2.19 -11.12
N PRO A 172 1.89 -1.46 -11.31
CA PRO A 172 1.88 -0.24 -12.12
C PRO A 172 1.44 -0.47 -13.58
N MET A 173 1.85 -1.59 -14.17
CA MET A 173 1.47 -1.95 -15.54
C MET A 173 -0.03 -2.26 -15.64
N LEU A 174 -0.58 -2.99 -14.66
CA LEU A 174 -2.02 -3.28 -14.56
C LEU A 174 -2.83 -1.99 -14.36
N ALA A 175 -2.34 -1.05 -13.56
CA ALA A 175 -2.97 0.25 -13.37
C ALA A 175 -3.00 1.06 -14.69
N ALA A 176 -1.89 1.09 -15.43
CA ALA A 176 -1.83 1.73 -16.74
C ALA A 176 -2.79 1.08 -17.75
N TYR A 177 -2.87 -0.25 -17.76
CA TYR A 177 -3.81 -0.98 -18.63
C TYR A 177 -5.26 -0.74 -18.23
N ALA A 178 -5.58 -0.71 -16.94
CA ALA A 178 -6.92 -0.37 -16.45
C ALA A 178 -7.34 1.03 -16.91
N TYR A 179 -6.44 2.01 -16.81
CA TYR A 179 -6.68 3.36 -17.30
C TYR A 179 -6.93 3.39 -18.81
N ARG A 180 -6.06 2.75 -19.61
CA ARG A 180 -6.20 2.68 -21.07
C ARG A 180 -7.50 2.00 -21.48
N ALA A 181 -7.86 0.90 -20.82
CA ALA A 181 -9.13 0.19 -21.06
C ALA A 181 -10.33 1.10 -20.81
N SER A 182 -10.32 1.87 -19.72
CA SER A 182 -11.41 2.79 -19.38
C SER A 182 -11.61 3.90 -20.42
N LYS A 183 -10.52 4.33 -21.08
CA LYS A 183 -10.53 5.33 -22.14
C LYS A 183 -10.79 4.73 -23.54
N GLY A 184 -10.65 3.41 -23.69
CA GLY A 184 -10.69 2.76 -25.01
C GLY A 184 -9.46 3.08 -25.87
N GLU A 185 -8.32 3.30 -25.23
CA GLU A 185 -7.06 3.68 -25.86
C GLU A 185 -6.14 2.46 -26.06
N PRO A 186 -5.19 2.54 -27.01
CA PRO A 186 -4.22 1.47 -27.23
C PRO A 186 -3.35 1.21 -26.00
N TYR A 187 -3.05 -0.05 -25.70
CA TYR A 187 -2.09 -0.41 -24.68
C TYR A 187 -0.66 -0.14 -25.12
N MET A 188 0.17 0.28 -24.18
CA MET A 188 1.61 0.44 -24.34
C MET A 188 2.34 -0.70 -23.64
N TYR A 189 3.36 -1.26 -24.30
CA TYR A 189 4.25 -2.24 -23.69
C TYR A 189 5.30 -1.55 -22.81
N PRO A 190 5.79 -2.21 -21.74
CA PRO A 190 6.90 -1.68 -20.98
C PRO A 190 8.18 -1.59 -21.85
N ASP A 191 9.05 -0.65 -21.51
CA ASP A 191 10.36 -0.45 -22.11
C ASP A 191 11.45 -0.66 -21.06
N ASN A 192 12.31 -1.65 -21.25
CA ASN A 192 13.36 -1.97 -20.28
C ASN A 192 14.51 -0.93 -20.22
N ASN A 193 14.52 0.07 -21.13
CA ASN A 193 15.45 1.19 -21.04
C ASN A 193 15.01 2.27 -20.04
N LEU A 194 13.74 2.24 -19.63
CA LEU A 194 13.16 3.19 -18.67
C LEU A 194 13.14 2.62 -17.26
N ASN A 195 13.19 3.50 -16.26
CA ASN A 195 12.92 3.09 -14.89
C ASN A 195 11.40 2.85 -14.67
N ALA A 196 11.02 2.33 -13.49
CA ALA A 196 9.64 1.94 -13.23
C ALA A 196 8.63 3.10 -13.32
N ARG A 197 9.00 4.31 -12.87
CA ARG A 197 8.14 5.52 -12.91
C ARG A 197 8.02 6.06 -14.32
N GLU A 198 9.13 6.16 -15.02
CA GLU A 198 9.15 6.54 -16.43
C GLU A 198 8.29 5.60 -17.28
N ASN A 199 8.43 4.29 -17.05
CA ASN A 199 7.63 3.27 -17.72
C ASN A 199 6.14 3.43 -17.42
N PHE A 200 5.79 3.61 -16.13
CA PHE A 200 4.40 3.84 -15.73
C PHE A 200 3.80 5.06 -16.44
N LEU A 201 4.49 6.21 -16.43
CA LEU A 201 4.02 7.44 -17.09
C LEU A 201 3.89 7.24 -18.61
N ARG A 202 4.87 6.62 -19.24
CA ARG A 202 4.83 6.32 -20.67
C ARG A 202 3.66 5.38 -21.00
N MET A 203 3.43 4.35 -20.20
CA MET A 203 2.32 3.41 -20.42
C MET A 203 0.95 4.05 -20.15
N MET A 204 0.86 4.99 -19.21
CA MET A 204 -0.36 5.75 -18.94
C MET A 204 -0.69 6.74 -20.07
N PHE A 205 0.27 7.51 -20.57
CA PHE A 205 0.04 8.72 -21.36
C PHE A 205 0.65 8.69 -22.77
N GLY A 206 1.62 7.83 -23.05
CA GLY A 206 2.22 7.69 -24.37
C GLY A 206 1.29 7.02 -25.39
N TYR A 207 1.56 7.16 -26.68
CA TYR A 207 0.84 6.50 -27.77
C TYR A 207 1.79 5.71 -28.65
N PRO A 208 1.35 4.56 -29.23
CA PRO A 208 2.22 3.75 -30.11
C PRO A 208 2.67 4.48 -31.38
N THR A 209 2.03 5.58 -31.72
CA THR A 209 2.25 6.36 -32.96
C THR A 209 3.13 7.58 -32.76
N ALA A 210 3.57 7.85 -31.55
CA ALA A 210 4.39 9.01 -31.22
C ALA A 210 5.38 8.69 -30.11
N ASP A 211 6.56 9.32 -30.14
CA ASP A 211 7.49 9.29 -29.03
C ASP A 211 6.88 10.01 -27.81
N TYR A 212 7.10 9.46 -26.64
CA TYR A 212 6.69 10.06 -25.37
C TYR A 212 7.92 10.51 -24.61
N GLU A 213 8.12 11.80 -24.52
CA GLU A 213 9.16 12.38 -23.69
C GLU A 213 8.68 12.43 -22.24
N VAL A 214 9.39 11.73 -21.36
CA VAL A 214 9.08 11.68 -19.93
C VAL A 214 9.62 12.94 -19.26
N ASP A 215 8.75 13.72 -18.64
CA ASP A 215 9.14 14.90 -17.88
C ASP A 215 9.81 14.48 -16.56
N PRO A 216 11.10 14.80 -16.34
CA PRO A 216 11.81 14.42 -15.12
C PRO A 216 11.22 15.04 -13.85
N VAL A 217 10.55 16.20 -13.93
CA VAL A 217 9.87 16.83 -12.80
C VAL A 217 8.66 15.99 -12.37
N VAL A 218 7.92 15.45 -13.34
CA VAL A 218 6.77 14.57 -13.06
C VAL A 218 7.23 13.23 -12.50
N VAL A 219 8.36 12.69 -12.97
CA VAL A 219 8.97 11.47 -12.43
C VAL A 219 9.37 11.66 -10.98
N ASP A 220 10.06 12.74 -10.65
CA ASP A 220 10.50 13.06 -9.29
C ASP A 220 9.31 13.30 -8.34
N ALA A 221 8.30 14.02 -8.80
CA ALA A 221 7.07 14.23 -8.04
C ALA A 221 6.33 12.90 -7.76
N LEU A 222 6.21 12.02 -8.76
CA LEU A 222 5.60 10.71 -8.60
C LEU A 222 6.39 9.84 -7.62
N ASP A 223 7.72 9.85 -7.70
CA ASP A 223 8.59 9.09 -6.80
C ASP A 223 8.36 9.52 -5.34
N LYS A 224 8.34 10.82 -5.07
CA LYS A 224 8.06 11.39 -3.75
C LYS A 224 6.66 11.05 -3.24
N LEU A 225 5.65 11.16 -4.10
CA LEU A 225 4.28 10.78 -3.74
C LEU A 225 4.18 9.30 -3.37
N LEU A 226 4.84 8.41 -4.11
CA LEU A 226 4.88 6.99 -3.80
C LEU A 226 5.60 6.70 -2.48
N ILE A 227 6.71 7.40 -2.18
CA ILE A 227 7.42 7.28 -0.90
C ILE A 227 6.52 7.70 0.26
N LEU A 228 5.86 8.86 0.15
CA LEU A 228 4.98 9.39 1.20
C LEU A 228 3.76 8.51 1.47
N HIS A 229 3.34 7.69 0.50
CA HIS A 229 2.19 6.79 0.61
C HIS A 229 2.57 5.31 0.76
N ALA A 230 3.86 4.99 0.94
CA ALA A 230 4.33 3.60 0.89
C ALA A 230 3.79 2.74 2.02
N ASP A 231 3.67 3.28 3.24
CA ASP A 231 3.09 2.57 4.38
C ASP A 231 2.49 3.53 5.40
N HIS A 232 1.38 3.13 6.02
CA HIS A 232 0.66 3.87 7.06
C HIS A 232 0.28 2.93 8.22
N GLU A 233 1.25 2.17 8.75
CA GLU A 233 1.06 1.21 9.87
C GLU A 233 -0.01 0.15 9.58
N GLN A 234 -0.82 -0.18 10.60
CA GLN A 234 -1.90 -1.16 10.51
C GLN A 234 -3.23 -0.54 10.03
N ASN A 235 -3.17 0.21 8.94
CA ASN A 235 -4.36 0.74 8.27
C ASN A 235 -5.27 -0.40 7.76
N CYS A 236 -6.44 -0.03 7.23
CA CYS A 236 -7.44 -1.00 6.78
C CYS A 236 -6.91 -1.98 5.71
N SER A 237 -6.12 -1.51 4.74
CA SER A 237 -5.57 -2.38 3.69
C SER A 237 -4.48 -3.31 4.24
N THR A 238 -3.56 -2.82 5.06
CA THR A 238 -2.52 -3.65 5.69
C THR A 238 -3.14 -4.73 6.59
N SER A 239 -4.13 -4.36 7.42
CA SER A 239 -4.85 -5.29 8.28
C SER A 239 -5.62 -6.35 7.46
N THR A 240 -6.24 -5.95 6.35
CA THR A 240 -6.94 -6.86 5.43
C THR A 240 -5.96 -7.84 4.78
N VAL A 241 -4.82 -7.35 4.26
CA VAL A 241 -3.76 -8.21 3.68
C VAL A 241 -3.30 -9.25 4.70
N ARG A 242 -3.01 -8.83 5.93
CA ARG A 242 -2.58 -9.74 7.01
C ARG A 242 -3.65 -10.78 7.36
N MET A 243 -4.92 -10.35 7.43
CA MET A 243 -6.03 -11.26 7.74
C MET A 243 -6.18 -12.33 6.65
N VAL A 244 -6.17 -11.94 5.38
CA VAL A 244 -6.26 -12.88 4.26
C VAL A 244 -5.02 -13.78 4.21
N ALA A 245 -3.82 -13.23 4.34
CA ALA A 245 -2.57 -13.99 4.35
C ALA A 245 -2.50 -15.01 5.49
N SER A 246 -3.15 -14.76 6.64
CA SER A 246 -3.20 -15.70 7.77
C SER A 246 -3.86 -17.04 7.44
N SER A 247 -4.66 -17.09 6.37
CA SER A 247 -5.26 -18.33 5.86
C SER A 247 -4.31 -19.19 4.99
N GLY A 248 -3.09 -18.71 4.73
CA GLY A 248 -2.17 -19.32 3.76
C GLY A 248 -2.45 -18.92 2.31
N ALA A 249 -3.30 -17.91 2.08
CA ALA A 249 -3.54 -17.39 0.74
C ALA A 249 -2.26 -16.78 0.14
N SER A 250 -2.09 -16.89 -1.18
CA SER A 250 -0.92 -16.35 -1.86
C SER A 250 -0.80 -14.83 -1.70
N MET A 251 0.40 -14.30 -1.89
CA MET A 251 0.65 -12.87 -1.82
C MET A 251 -0.21 -12.07 -2.81
N PHE A 252 -0.41 -12.59 -4.03
CA PHE A 252 -1.25 -11.94 -5.04
C PHE A 252 -2.69 -11.76 -4.56
N VAL A 253 -3.30 -12.82 -4.02
CA VAL A 253 -4.68 -12.78 -3.50
C VAL A 253 -4.79 -11.87 -2.29
N SER A 254 -3.80 -11.92 -1.39
CA SER A 254 -3.74 -11.07 -0.20
C SER A 254 -3.63 -9.59 -0.56
N ILE A 255 -2.77 -9.25 -1.52
CA ILE A 255 -2.61 -7.87 -2.01
C ILE A 255 -3.88 -7.40 -2.75
N ALA A 256 -4.52 -8.26 -3.55
CA ALA A 256 -5.80 -7.92 -4.19
C ALA A 256 -6.88 -7.58 -3.15
N ALA A 257 -6.93 -8.29 -2.03
CA ALA A 257 -7.84 -7.97 -0.93
C ALA A 257 -7.51 -6.60 -0.30
N GLY A 258 -6.22 -6.28 -0.13
CA GLY A 258 -5.77 -4.95 0.32
C GLY A 258 -6.17 -3.84 -0.65
N ILE A 259 -6.06 -4.05 -1.97
CA ILE A 259 -6.52 -3.08 -2.99
C ILE A 259 -8.03 -2.87 -2.91
N ASN A 260 -8.81 -3.93 -2.67
CA ASN A 260 -10.25 -3.81 -2.44
C ASN A 260 -10.55 -2.97 -1.18
N ALA A 261 -9.85 -3.19 -0.08
CA ALA A 261 -9.99 -2.37 1.12
C ALA A 261 -9.60 -0.91 0.86
N LEU A 262 -8.51 -0.68 0.09
CA LEU A 262 -8.05 0.65 -0.28
C LEU A 262 -9.06 1.42 -1.13
N SER A 263 -9.91 0.74 -1.90
CA SER A 263 -10.94 1.37 -2.74
C SER A 263 -12.07 2.05 -1.96
N GLY A 264 -12.15 1.83 -0.65
CA GLY A 264 -13.20 2.41 0.19
C GLY A 264 -13.07 3.93 0.35
N PRO A 265 -14.19 4.68 0.37
CA PRO A 265 -14.17 6.15 0.46
C PRO A 265 -13.55 6.68 1.76
N LEU A 266 -13.59 5.91 2.84
CA LEU A 266 -12.99 6.27 4.13
C LEU A 266 -11.50 5.85 4.24
N HIS A 267 -10.89 5.35 3.17
CA HIS A 267 -9.51 4.95 3.11
C HIS A 267 -8.82 5.59 1.89
N GLY A 268 -8.54 4.87 0.81
CA GLY A 268 -7.89 5.43 -0.38
C GLY A 268 -8.75 6.42 -1.17
N GLY A 269 -10.06 6.39 -1.01
CA GLY A 269 -10.99 7.38 -1.60
C GLY A 269 -10.76 8.82 -1.08
N ALA A 270 -10.04 9.01 0.02
CA ALA A 270 -9.65 10.34 0.48
C ALA A 270 -8.77 11.09 -0.55
N ASN A 271 -7.88 10.40 -1.24
CA ASN A 271 -7.06 11.02 -2.29
C ASN A 271 -7.90 11.50 -3.48
N GLN A 272 -8.92 10.73 -3.88
CA GLN A 272 -9.87 11.14 -4.91
C GLN A 272 -10.64 12.39 -4.45
N ALA A 273 -11.13 12.40 -3.23
CA ALA A 273 -11.86 13.55 -2.67
C ALA A 273 -11.01 14.84 -2.64
N VAL A 274 -9.68 14.70 -2.37
CA VAL A 274 -8.76 15.84 -2.46
C VAL A 274 -8.64 16.37 -3.88
N LEU A 275 -8.54 15.50 -4.88
CA LEU A 275 -8.49 15.93 -6.28
C LEU A 275 -9.79 16.62 -6.71
N GLU A 276 -10.94 16.05 -6.36
CA GLU A 276 -12.25 16.65 -6.62
C GLU A 276 -12.39 18.02 -5.94
N MET A 277 -11.92 18.15 -4.70
CA MET A 277 -11.86 19.42 -3.99
C MET A 277 -10.96 20.46 -4.71
N LEU A 278 -9.79 20.06 -5.16
CA LEU A 278 -8.87 20.95 -5.90
C LEU A 278 -9.47 21.39 -7.25
N GLU A 279 -10.15 20.49 -7.94
CA GLU A 279 -10.87 20.81 -9.18
C GLU A 279 -12.02 21.79 -8.91
N ASP A 280 -12.78 21.60 -7.84
CA ASP A 280 -13.84 22.51 -7.42
C ASP A 280 -13.32 23.90 -7.11
N ILE A 281 -12.23 24.01 -6.34
CA ILE A 281 -11.55 25.28 -6.04
C ILE A 281 -11.13 25.96 -7.34
N GLN A 282 -10.55 25.22 -8.28
CA GLN A 282 -10.09 25.79 -9.55
C GLN A 282 -11.24 26.27 -10.43
N GLN A 283 -12.32 25.49 -10.54
CA GLN A 283 -13.42 25.76 -11.48
C GLN A 283 -14.45 26.74 -10.93
N ASN A 284 -14.77 26.64 -9.65
CA ASN A 284 -15.90 27.37 -9.05
C ASN A 284 -15.49 28.50 -8.11
N HIS A 285 -14.23 28.51 -7.64
CA HIS A 285 -13.71 29.53 -6.71
C HIS A 285 -12.48 30.27 -7.27
N GLY A 286 -12.26 30.21 -8.61
CA GLY A 286 -11.19 30.94 -9.29
C GLY A 286 -9.77 30.60 -8.82
N GLY A 287 -9.59 29.43 -8.18
CA GLY A 287 -8.33 29.01 -7.58
C GLY A 287 -8.12 29.58 -6.15
N ASP A 288 -9.10 30.26 -5.57
CA ASP A 288 -8.98 30.81 -4.21
C ASP A 288 -9.41 29.78 -3.15
N ALA A 289 -8.40 29.12 -2.57
CA ALA A 289 -8.60 28.16 -1.49
C ALA A 289 -9.17 28.81 -0.21
N THR A 290 -8.96 30.11 0.00
CA THR A 290 -9.46 30.82 1.20
C THR A 290 -10.97 30.95 1.16
N GLU A 291 -11.54 31.28 -0.02
CA GLU A 291 -12.99 31.33 -0.20
C GLU A 291 -13.62 29.96 0.03
N PHE A 292 -13.05 28.91 -0.56
CA PHE A 292 -13.51 27.54 -0.35
C PHE A 292 -13.48 27.12 1.11
N MET A 293 -12.38 27.38 1.82
CA MET A 293 -12.22 27.04 3.24
C MET A 293 -13.23 27.80 4.12
N ASN A 294 -13.50 29.05 3.84
CA ASN A 294 -14.49 29.83 4.58
C ASN A 294 -15.91 29.26 4.41
N LEU A 295 -16.25 28.76 3.21
CA LEU A 295 -17.53 28.10 2.95
C LEU A 295 -17.64 26.74 3.65
N SER A 296 -16.58 25.94 3.64
CA SER A 296 -16.57 24.61 4.27
C SER A 296 -16.64 24.67 5.79
N LEU A 297 -16.02 25.68 6.42
CA LEU A 297 -16.07 25.89 7.88
C LEU A 297 -17.46 26.32 8.41
N ILE A 298 -18.37 26.77 7.54
CA ILE A 298 -19.75 27.10 7.92
C ILE A 298 -20.61 25.82 8.07
N HIS A 299 -20.16 24.70 7.55
CA HIS A 299 -20.89 23.43 7.55
C HIS A 299 -20.33 22.35 8.51
N ILE A 300 -19.32 22.68 9.32
CA ILE A 300 -18.82 21.90 10.44
C ILE A 300 -19.40 22.45 11.74
#